data_3ac417e01e08d77097ff24346e64d696
#
_entry.id   3ac417e01e08d77097ff24346e64d696
#
_cell.length_a   1.000
_cell.length_b   1.000
_cell.length_c   1.000
_cell.angle_alpha   90.00
_cell.angle_beta   90.00
_cell.angle_gamma   90.00
#
_symmetry.space_group_name_H-M   'P 1'
#
loop_
_entity.id
_entity.type
_entity.pdbx_description
1 polymer ?
#
loop_
_entity_poly.entity_id
_entity_poly.type
_entity_poly.pdbx_seq_one_letter_code
_entity_poly.pdbx_strand_id
1 'polypeptide(L)'
;MNAGRTIFAQLMDFFPLAEFRRCVARYRGDYKVHSFSCLDHFLTLAFAQLTGRESLRDIEACLRGLQPRLYHMGFRSVVARNTLANANEQRDWRIFADVAQVLIGEARQLYAHEELDLDLEQSVYALDSTIIDLCLSLFPWAPYKPDEAAVKVHTLLDVRGSIPNFVRITPARIVDVSLLDDLPLEAGSFYVMDRGYVHFVRLYRFVLAAAFFVVRARLNMKYRRRYSHPVDRSTGLRCDQTIVLTGRDSCRTYPTPARQIRFFDVEHDLRLSILTNNFALPALVVARLYKSRWSVELFFKWIKQHLRVKKFYGTSPNAVKIQIWVALIVHLLVAILRKRLGVQASSYTILQVLSVTLFEKMPILQALETANDQLPASHVSNQLSLFD
;
A
#
# COMPACT_ATOMS: atom_id res chain seq x y z
N MET A 1 15.95 -16.61 -23.25
CA MET A 1 17.09 -17.29 -22.60
C MET A 1 17.81 -16.31 -21.67
N ASN A 2 17.70 -16.50 -20.35
CA ASN A 2 18.33 -15.61 -19.34
C ASN A 2 19.57 -16.24 -18.72
N ALA A 3 20.19 -17.23 -19.39
CA ALA A 3 21.41 -17.88 -18.94
C ALA A 3 22.54 -16.86 -18.79
N GLY A 4 23.02 -16.66 -17.56
CA GLY A 4 24.10 -15.72 -17.24
C GLY A 4 23.68 -14.42 -16.55
N ARG A 5 22.38 -14.05 -16.50
CA ARG A 5 21.89 -12.90 -15.74
C ARG A 5 21.39 -13.32 -14.35
N THR A 6 21.68 -12.51 -13.34
CA THR A 6 21.20 -12.77 -11.98
C THR A 6 19.67 -12.57 -11.90
N ILE A 7 19.01 -13.23 -10.96
CA ILE A 7 17.58 -13.03 -10.68
C ILE A 7 17.29 -11.56 -10.34
N PHE A 8 18.19 -10.89 -9.60
CA PHE A 8 18.08 -9.46 -9.33
C PHE A 8 18.00 -8.63 -10.63
N ALA A 9 18.89 -8.88 -11.59
CA ALA A 9 18.86 -8.15 -12.86
C ALA A 9 17.59 -8.43 -13.68
N GLN A 10 17.06 -9.66 -13.62
CA GLN A 10 15.80 -10.02 -14.27
C GLN A 10 14.60 -9.36 -13.61
N LEU A 11 14.58 -9.21 -12.28
CA LEU A 11 13.56 -8.44 -11.58
C LEU A 11 13.61 -6.96 -11.99
N MET A 12 14.81 -6.39 -12.13
CA MET A 12 14.98 -4.99 -12.55
C MET A 12 14.58 -4.73 -14.01
N ASP A 13 14.36 -5.73 -14.85
CA ASP A 13 13.79 -5.55 -16.20
C ASP A 13 12.35 -5.02 -16.15
N PHE A 14 11.62 -5.26 -15.06
CA PHE A 14 10.29 -4.70 -14.84
C PHE A 14 10.32 -3.24 -14.35
N PHE A 15 11.50 -2.70 -14.05
CA PHE A 15 11.63 -1.31 -13.62
C PHE A 15 11.61 -0.36 -14.83
N PRO A 16 10.75 0.68 -14.83
CA PRO A 16 10.56 1.59 -15.98
C PRO A 16 11.72 2.57 -16.10
N LEU A 17 12.88 2.09 -16.58
CA LEU A 17 14.13 2.84 -16.63
C LEU A 17 14.03 4.15 -17.44
N ALA A 18 13.26 4.18 -18.52
CA ALA A 18 13.07 5.39 -19.32
C ALA A 18 12.34 6.48 -18.51
N GLU A 19 11.25 6.11 -17.84
CA GLU A 19 10.48 7.03 -16.99
C GLU A 19 11.29 7.47 -15.77
N PHE A 20 12.05 6.56 -15.18
CA PHE A 20 12.97 6.88 -14.08
C PHE A 20 13.98 7.96 -14.51
N ARG A 21 14.60 7.82 -15.69
CA ARG A 21 15.53 8.84 -16.21
C ARG A 21 14.86 10.19 -16.43
N ARG A 22 13.60 10.22 -16.86
CA ARG A 22 12.80 11.45 -16.96
C ARG A 22 12.57 12.10 -15.59
N CYS A 23 12.24 11.29 -14.58
CA CYS A 23 12.09 11.77 -13.19
C CYS A 23 13.41 12.30 -12.64
N VAL A 24 14.53 11.58 -12.84
CA VAL A 24 15.87 12.05 -12.44
C VAL A 24 16.21 13.38 -13.09
N ALA A 25 15.95 13.55 -14.39
CA ALA A 25 16.19 14.81 -15.11
C ALA A 25 15.30 15.95 -14.56
N ARG A 26 14.01 15.70 -14.31
CA ARG A 26 13.04 16.67 -13.76
C ARG A 26 13.52 17.29 -12.45
N TYR A 27 14.01 16.45 -11.55
CA TYR A 27 14.46 16.86 -10.21
C TYR A 27 15.98 17.05 -10.12
N ARG A 28 16.70 17.02 -11.26
CA ARG A 28 18.15 17.22 -11.32
C ARG A 28 18.93 16.26 -10.41
N GLY A 29 18.44 15.02 -10.23
CA GLY A 29 18.96 14.07 -9.26
C GLY A 29 20.41 13.64 -9.49
N ASP A 30 20.89 13.65 -10.74
CA ASP A 30 22.28 13.35 -11.12
C ASP A 30 23.08 14.61 -11.45
N TYR A 31 22.59 15.81 -11.10
CA TYR A 31 23.34 17.04 -11.31
C TYR A 31 24.61 17.06 -10.45
N LYS A 32 25.78 17.27 -11.08
CA LYS A 32 27.12 17.20 -10.46
C LYS A 32 27.44 15.87 -9.75
N VAL A 33 26.80 14.79 -10.18
CA VAL A 33 27.11 13.42 -9.71
C VAL A 33 28.13 12.78 -10.62
N HIS A 34 29.28 12.33 -10.07
CA HIS A 34 30.39 11.76 -10.86
C HIS A 34 30.37 10.22 -10.89
N SER A 35 30.09 9.56 -9.78
CA SER A 35 30.31 8.11 -9.66
C SER A 35 29.09 7.30 -9.18
N PHE A 36 28.22 7.88 -8.37
CA PHE A 36 27.07 7.16 -7.78
C PHE A 36 25.75 7.77 -8.26
N SER A 37 25.23 7.24 -9.36
CA SER A 37 24.02 7.75 -10.01
C SER A 37 22.74 7.51 -9.18
N CYS A 38 21.61 8.18 -9.53
CA CYS A 38 20.31 7.88 -8.96
C CYS A 38 19.89 6.42 -9.20
N LEU A 39 20.32 5.82 -10.31
CA LEU A 39 20.08 4.41 -10.58
C LEU A 39 20.86 3.52 -9.61
N ASP A 40 22.15 3.79 -9.39
CA ASP A 40 22.94 3.05 -8.39
C ASP A 40 22.33 3.18 -6.98
N HIS A 41 21.82 4.36 -6.65
CA HIS A 41 21.10 4.60 -5.39
C HIS A 41 19.83 3.75 -5.30
N PHE A 42 19.00 3.75 -6.34
CA PHE A 42 17.79 2.92 -6.40
C PHE A 42 18.11 1.44 -6.28
N LEU A 43 19.05 0.92 -7.09
CA LEU A 43 19.46 -0.48 -7.06
C LEU A 43 20.00 -0.89 -5.68
N THR A 44 20.78 -0.01 -5.03
CA THR A 44 21.30 -0.24 -3.67
C THR A 44 20.16 -0.38 -2.65
N LEU A 45 19.18 0.52 -2.68
CA LEU A 45 18.07 0.47 -1.75
C LEU A 45 17.10 -0.68 -2.07
N ALA A 46 16.88 -1.00 -3.35
CA ALA A 46 16.07 -2.17 -3.75
C ALA A 46 16.74 -3.47 -3.31
N PHE A 47 18.06 -3.61 -3.49
CA PHE A 47 18.83 -4.71 -2.94
C PHE A 47 18.64 -4.82 -1.42
N ALA A 48 18.79 -3.71 -0.70
CA ALA A 48 18.64 -3.67 0.75
C ALA A 48 17.24 -4.11 1.22
N GLN A 49 16.19 -3.69 0.51
CA GLN A 49 14.80 -4.11 0.79
C GLN A 49 14.61 -5.61 0.53
N LEU A 50 15.03 -6.10 -0.63
CA LEU A 50 14.85 -7.50 -1.02
C LEU A 50 15.63 -8.48 -0.15
N THR A 51 16.80 -8.06 0.37
CA THR A 51 17.65 -8.91 1.21
C THR A 51 17.55 -8.61 2.71
N GLY A 52 16.65 -7.72 3.10
CA GLY A 52 16.36 -7.41 4.49
C GLY A 52 17.52 -6.77 5.25
N ARG A 53 18.33 -5.91 4.60
CA ARG A 53 19.43 -5.20 5.25
C ARG A 53 18.92 -4.21 6.29
N GLU A 54 19.66 -4.02 7.37
CA GLU A 54 19.20 -3.23 8.51
C GLU A 54 19.97 -1.92 8.71
N SER A 55 21.13 -1.77 8.07
CA SER A 55 21.95 -0.57 8.19
C SER A 55 22.77 -0.29 6.95
N LEU A 56 23.24 0.96 6.81
CA LEU A 56 24.17 1.34 5.73
C LEU A 56 25.47 0.55 5.76
N ARG A 57 25.96 0.14 6.95
CA ARG A 57 27.15 -0.69 7.10
C ARG A 57 26.92 -2.11 6.60
N ASP A 58 25.75 -2.66 6.90
CA ASP A 58 25.34 -3.98 6.42
C ASP A 58 25.21 -3.99 4.88
N ILE A 59 24.58 -2.97 4.30
CA ILE A 59 24.49 -2.80 2.85
C ILE A 59 25.88 -2.75 2.21
N GLU A 60 26.77 -1.89 2.71
CA GLU A 60 28.15 -1.75 2.21
C GLU A 60 28.90 -3.08 2.29
N ALA A 61 28.87 -3.76 3.44
CA ALA A 61 29.57 -5.02 3.66
C ALA A 61 29.09 -6.12 2.70
N CYS A 62 27.77 -6.26 2.54
CA CYS A 62 27.18 -7.25 1.63
C CYS A 62 27.50 -6.96 0.16
N LEU A 63 27.36 -5.71 -0.28
CA LEU A 63 27.71 -5.33 -1.67
C LEU A 63 29.21 -5.48 -1.95
N ARG A 64 30.07 -5.21 -0.95
CA ARG A 64 31.50 -5.46 -1.06
C ARG A 64 31.81 -6.96 -1.23
N GLY A 65 31.15 -7.84 -0.47
CA GLY A 65 31.24 -9.29 -0.64
C GLY A 65 30.75 -9.79 -2.00
N LEU A 66 29.85 -9.05 -2.64
CA LEU A 66 29.30 -9.35 -3.96
C LEU A 66 30.05 -8.65 -5.10
N GLN A 67 31.16 -7.99 -4.85
CA GLN A 67 31.87 -7.15 -5.82
C GLN A 67 32.06 -7.81 -7.21
N PRO A 68 32.42 -9.11 -7.35
CA PRO A 68 32.54 -9.75 -8.67
C PRO A 68 31.21 -9.88 -9.42
N ARG A 69 30.08 -9.81 -8.72
CA ARG A 69 28.72 -9.96 -9.27
C ARG A 69 28.00 -8.63 -9.51
N LEU A 70 28.49 -7.51 -8.97
CA LEU A 70 27.83 -6.20 -9.04
C LEU A 70 27.53 -5.77 -10.46
N TYR A 71 28.45 -5.96 -11.40
CA TYR A 71 28.25 -5.66 -12.81
C TYR A 71 27.04 -6.42 -13.39
N HIS A 72 26.89 -7.70 -13.05
CA HIS A 72 25.76 -8.53 -13.50
C HIS A 72 24.43 -8.17 -12.83
N MET A 73 24.48 -7.38 -11.77
CA MET A 73 23.31 -6.82 -11.07
C MET A 73 22.93 -5.41 -11.56
N GLY A 74 23.72 -4.83 -12.47
CA GLY A 74 23.50 -3.49 -13.03
C GLY A 74 24.23 -2.36 -12.30
N PHE A 75 25.04 -2.64 -11.30
CA PHE A 75 25.85 -1.63 -10.60
C PHE A 75 27.08 -1.25 -11.41
N ARG A 76 27.39 0.04 -11.44
CA ARG A 76 28.56 0.57 -12.16
C ARG A 76 29.80 0.71 -11.30
N SER A 77 29.63 0.82 -9.98
CA SER A 77 30.72 1.07 -9.03
C SER A 77 30.46 0.42 -7.68
N VAL A 78 31.51 0.38 -6.84
CA VAL A 78 31.39 -0.03 -5.44
C VAL A 78 30.60 1.01 -4.67
N VAL A 79 29.70 0.55 -3.81
CA VAL A 79 28.85 1.42 -2.98
C VAL A 79 29.51 1.64 -1.62
N ALA A 80 29.92 2.89 -1.36
CA ALA A 80 30.43 3.28 -0.05
C ALA A 80 29.31 3.84 0.84
N ARG A 81 29.37 3.50 2.13
CA ARG A 81 28.37 3.92 3.13
C ARG A 81 28.13 5.44 3.14
N ASN A 82 29.20 6.24 3.14
CA ASN A 82 29.09 7.71 3.19
C ASN A 82 28.43 8.26 1.92
N THR A 83 28.75 7.69 0.75
CA THR A 83 28.13 8.07 -0.52
C THR A 83 26.63 7.75 -0.50
N LEU A 84 26.24 6.60 0.01
CA LEU A 84 24.84 6.19 0.15
C LEU A 84 24.09 7.09 1.16
N ALA A 85 24.72 7.41 2.31
CA ALA A 85 24.18 8.35 3.29
C ALA A 85 23.90 9.73 2.67
N ASN A 86 24.89 10.30 1.97
CA ASN A 86 24.74 11.59 1.30
C ASN A 86 23.65 11.55 0.21
N ALA A 87 23.53 10.46 -0.54
CA ALA A 87 22.47 10.29 -1.53
C ALA A 87 21.07 10.29 -0.88
N ASN A 88 20.89 9.63 0.26
CA ASN A 88 19.65 9.64 1.02
C ASN A 88 19.26 11.05 1.51
N GLU A 89 20.24 11.89 1.85
CA GLU A 89 19.99 13.25 2.35
C GLU A 89 19.73 14.24 1.21
N GLN A 90 20.45 14.15 0.10
CA GLN A 90 20.48 15.22 -0.92
C GLN A 90 19.57 14.96 -2.12
N ARG A 91 19.31 13.69 -2.49
CA ARG A 91 18.46 13.37 -3.64
C ARG A 91 17.01 13.59 -3.33
N ASP A 92 16.30 14.22 -4.27
CA ASP A 92 14.89 14.53 -4.10
C ASP A 92 14.04 13.22 -4.06
N TRP A 93 13.34 13.01 -2.96
CA TRP A 93 12.44 11.85 -2.78
C TRP A 93 11.35 11.74 -3.85
N ARG A 94 10.98 12.87 -4.50
CA ARG A 94 9.96 12.91 -5.55
C ARG A 94 10.35 12.11 -6.79
N ILE A 95 11.65 11.91 -7.03
CA ILE A 95 12.13 11.01 -8.09
C ILE A 95 11.51 9.63 -7.93
N PHE A 96 11.55 9.07 -6.73
CA PHE A 96 11.04 7.74 -6.42
C PHE A 96 9.51 7.72 -6.33
N ALA A 97 8.91 8.80 -5.83
CA ALA A 97 7.46 8.95 -5.80
C ALA A 97 6.83 8.95 -7.20
N ASP A 98 7.39 9.73 -8.13
CA ASP A 98 6.87 9.83 -9.50
C ASP A 98 7.03 8.49 -10.25
N VAL A 99 8.15 7.78 -10.06
CA VAL A 99 8.34 6.44 -10.63
C VAL A 99 7.36 5.43 -10.05
N ALA A 100 7.09 5.51 -8.74
CA ALA A 100 6.08 4.65 -8.13
C ALA A 100 4.69 4.88 -8.77
N GLN A 101 4.33 6.12 -9.13
CA GLN A 101 3.06 6.39 -9.82
C GLN A 101 3.00 5.72 -11.21
N VAL A 102 4.11 5.66 -11.94
CA VAL A 102 4.17 4.93 -13.23
C VAL A 102 3.90 3.43 -13.01
N LEU A 103 4.59 2.82 -12.04
CA LEU A 103 4.40 1.41 -11.69
C LEU A 103 2.99 1.11 -11.15
N ILE A 104 2.39 2.02 -10.37
CA ILE A 104 1.00 1.92 -9.93
C ILE A 104 0.07 1.85 -11.14
N GLY A 105 0.24 2.74 -12.13
CA GLY A 105 -0.55 2.74 -13.35
C GLY A 105 -0.45 1.41 -14.10
N GLU A 106 0.76 0.89 -14.26
CA GLU A 106 1.01 -0.41 -14.89
C GLU A 106 0.39 -1.58 -14.11
N ALA A 107 0.63 -1.63 -12.80
CA ALA A 107 0.08 -2.68 -11.95
C ALA A 107 -1.45 -2.68 -11.97
N ARG A 108 -2.10 -1.51 -11.87
CA ARG A 108 -3.56 -1.39 -11.96
C ARG A 108 -4.12 -1.94 -13.27
N GLN A 109 -3.46 -1.67 -14.40
CA GLN A 109 -3.87 -2.23 -15.69
C GLN A 109 -3.78 -3.76 -15.72
N LEU A 110 -2.70 -4.34 -15.17
CA LEU A 110 -2.50 -5.78 -15.12
C LEU A 110 -3.53 -6.50 -14.22
N TYR A 111 -4.00 -5.84 -13.17
CA TYR A 111 -4.95 -6.38 -12.19
C TYR A 111 -6.41 -5.96 -12.45
N ALA A 112 -6.68 -5.15 -13.48
CA ALA A 112 -8.01 -4.58 -13.73
C ALA A 112 -9.13 -5.61 -13.90
N HIS A 113 -8.80 -6.80 -14.41
CA HIS A 113 -9.75 -7.89 -14.67
C HIS A 113 -9.71 -9.00 -13.61
N GLU A 114 -9.03 -8.79 -12.49
CA GLU A 114 -9.15 -9.74 -11.37
C GLU A 114 -10.55 -9.68 -10.76
N GLU A 115 -11.14 -10.84 -10.58
CA GLU A 115 -12.42 -10.97 -9.93
C GLU A 115 -12.30 -10.55 -8.45
N LEU A 116 -13.21 -9.71 -8.01
CA LEU A 116 -13.47 -9.52 -6.60
C LEU A 116 -14.47 -10.61 -6.19
N ASP A 117 -14.31 -11.20 -5.00
CA ASP A 117 -15.28 -12.14 -4.42
C ASP A 117 -16.69 -11.52 -4.19
N LEU A 118 -17.05 -10.48 -4.94
CA LEU A 118 -18.17 -9.57 -4.69
C LEU A 118 -19.07 -9.31 -5.90
N ASP A 119 -18.94 -9.98 -7.02
CA ASP A 119 -19.73 -9.72 -8.26
C ASP A 119 -19.87 -8.22 -8.58
N LEU A 120 -18.78 -7.47 -8.50
CA LEU A 120 -18.77 -6.03 -8.75
C LEU A 120 -17.79 -5.68 -9.87
N GLU A 121 -18.29 -5.00 -10.89
CA GLU A 121 -17.46 -4.47 -11.98
C GLU A 121 -16.71 -3.19 -11.57
N GLN A 122 -17.29 -2.42 -10.64
CA GLN A 122 -16.76 -1.13 -10.19
C GLN A 122 -15.47 -1.30 -9.38
N SER A 123 -14.63 -0.29 -9.43
CA SER A 123 -13.43 -0.23 -8.60
C SER A 123 -13.78 -0.09 -7.12
N VAL A 124 -13.09 -0.84 -6.28
CA VAL A 124 -13.22 -0.80 -4.82
C VAL A 124 -11.90 -0.39 -4.20
N TYR A 125 -11.92 0.71 -3.47
CA TYR A 125 -10.76 1.25 -2.78
C TYR A 125 -10.91 1.13 -1.27
N ALA A 126 -9.90 0.58 -0.59
CA ALA A 126 -9.80 0.61 0.86
C ALA A 126 -8.88 1.76 1.28
N LEU A 127 -9.38 2.67 2.12
CA LEU A 127 -8.60 3.81 2.64
C LEU A 127 -8.30 3.60 4.11
N ASP A 128 -7.03 3.65 4.44
CA ASP A 128 -6.56 3.64 5.83
C ASP A 128 -5.18 4.28 5.95
N SER A 129 -4.66 4.36 7.17
CA SER A 129 -3.32 4.85 7.47
C SER A 129 -2.59 3.94 8.43
N THR A 130 -1.27 3.91 8.34
CA THR A 130 -0.43 3.21 9.31
C THR A 130 0.63 4.12 9.88
N ILE A 131 0.90 3.97 11.17
CA ILE A 131 1.96 4.70 11.88
C ILE A 131 3.24 3.87 11.81
N ILE A 132 4.35 4.54 11.52
CA ILE A 132 5.69 3.99 11.59
C ILE A 132 6.41 4.77 12.68
N ASP A 133 6.69 4.08 13.80
CA ASP A 133 7.33 4.67 14.96
C ASP A 133 8.80 4.99 14.69
N LEU A 134 9.25 6.11 15.21
CA LEU A 134 10.60 6.65 15.07
C LEU A 134 11.16 6.98 16.47
N CYS A 135 12.47 6.93 16.62
CA CYS A 135 13.12 7.39 17.83
C CYS A 135 13.18 8.92 17.85
N LEU A 136 12.56 9.58 18.83
CA LEU A 136 12.47 11.05 18.88
C LEU A 136 13.84 11.73 18.87
N SER A 137 14.85 11.18 19.54
CA SER A 137 16.20 11.74 19.57
C SER A 137 16.91 11.73 18.21
N LEU A 138 16.53 10.80 17.32
CA LEU A 138 17.08 10.71 15.96
C LEU A 138 16.21 11.42 14.91
N PHE A 139 14.91 11.58 15.18
CA PHE A 139 13.93 12.15 14.24
C PHE A 139 13.14 13.31 14.88
N PRO A 140 13.80 14.37 15.35
CA PRO A 140 13.15 15.49 16.08
C PRO A 140 12.15 16.28 15.22
N TRP A 141 12.19 16.12 13.91
CA TRP A 141 11.27 16.76 12.95
C TRP A 141 9.89 16.10 12.88
N ALA A 142 9.72 14.88 13.42
CA ALA A 142 8.48 14.11 13.35
C ALA A 142 7.84 13.88 14.75
N PRO A 143 7.67 14.89 15.60
CA PRO A 143 7.09 14.69 16.92
C PRO A 143 5.64 14.20 16.79
N TYR A 144 5.28 13.20 17.63
CA TYR A 144 3.95 12.59 17.64
C TYR A 144 3.29 12.71 19.01
N LYS A 145 3.96 12.25 20.05
CA LYS A 145 3.59 12.39 21.46
C LYS A 145 4.78 12.97 22.23
N PRO A 146 4.65 13.29 23.52
CA PRO A 146 5.71 13.96 24.28
C PRO A 146 7.10 13.32 24.11
N ASP A 147 7.18 11.97 24.11
CA ASP A 147 8.43 11.20 24.04
C ASP A 147 8.52 10.33 22.77
N GLU A 148 7.62 10.49 21.82
CA GLU A 148 7.54 9.67 20.61
C GLU A 148 7.64 10.52 19.34
N ALA A 149 8.33 9.98 18.35
CA ALA A 149 8.28 10.48 16.97
C ALA A 149 7.66 9.42 16.07
N ALA A 150 6.94 9.84 15.05
CA ALA A 150 6.37 8.91 14.08
C ALA A 150 6.01 9.61 12.75
N VAL A 151 6.05 8.84 11.69
CA VAL A 151 5.44 9.20 10.40
C VAL A 151 4.21 8.34 10.15
N LYS A 152 3.28 8.89 9.40
CA LYS A 152 2.06 8.19 8.98
C LYS A 152 2.07 8.01 7.48
N VAL A 153 1.80 6.80 7.05
CA VAL A 153 1.61 6.45 5.63
C VAL A 153 0.12 6.21 5.41
N HIS A 154 -0.50 7.13 4.70
CA HIS A 154 -1.88 7.03 4.25
C HIS A 154 -1.90 6.34 2.91
N THR A 155 -2.79 5.37 2.73
CA THR A 155 -2.88 4.62 1.49
C THR A 155 -4.34 4.44 1.08
N LEU A 156 -4.63 4.77 -0.17
CA LEU A 156 -5.82 4.33 -0.88
C LEU A 156 -5.40 3.08 -1.67
N LEU A 157 -5.85 1.93 -1.24
CA LEU A 157 -5.51 0.64 -1.82
C LEU A 157 -6.62 0.21 -2.79
N ASP A 158 -6.29 -0.08 -4.03
CA ASP A 158 -7.18 -0.81 -4.92
C ASP A 158 -7.24 -2.27 -4.40
N VAL A 159 -8.43 -2.72 -4.04
CA VAL A 159 -8.62 -4.05 -3.45
C VAL A 159 -8.28 -5.15 -4.46
N ARG A 160 -8.48 -4.90 -5.76
CA ARG A 160 -8.01 -5.77 -6.83
C ARG A 160 -6.48 -5.79 -6.85
N GLY A 161 -5.90 -6.93 -6.59
CA GLY A 161 -4.45 -7.12 -6.57
C GLY A 161 -3.71 -6.42 -5.42
N SER A 162 -4.41 -5.76 -4.49
CA SER A 162 -3.82 -5.00 -3.37
C SER A 162 -2.78 -3.96 -3.83
N ILE A 163 -3.14 -3.18 -4.85
CA ILE A 163 -2.26 -2.17 -5.44
C ILE A 163 -2.52 -0.81 -4.80
N PRO A 164 -1.51 -0.14 -4.21
CA PRO A 164 -1.67 1.21 -3.67
C PRO A 164 -1.92 2.21 -4.81
N ASN A 165 -3.13 2.79 -4.87
CA ASN A 165 -3.51 3.79 -5.88
C ASN A 165 -3.05 5.20 -5.52
N PHE A 166 -3.08 5.53 -4.23
CA PHE A 166 -2.62 6.81 -3.71
C PHE A 166 -1.88 6.59 -2.40
N VAL A 167 -0.73 7.24 -2.26
CA VAL A 167 0.07 7.19 -1.03
C VAL A 167 0.50 8.58 -0.63
N ARG A 168 0.31 8.92 0.65
CA ARG A 168 0.78 10.18 1.25
C ARG A 168 1.52 9.92 2.56
N ILE A 169 2.72 10.47 2.68
CA ILE A 169 3.54 10.37 3.89
C ILE A 169 3.46 11.69 4.64
N THR A 170 3.04 11.65 5.89
CA THR A 170 2.86 12.84 6.74
C THR A 170 3.48 12.62 8.12
N PRO A 171 3.77 13.68 8.89
CA PRO A 171 3.95 13.55 10.33
C PRO A 171 2.72 12.89 10.97
N ALA A 172 2.93 11.99 11.95
CA ALA A 172 1.83 11.18 12.52
C ALA A 172 0.73 12.00 13.22
N ARG A 173 1.02 13.24 13.62
CA ARG A 173 0.03 14.18 14.21
C ARG A 173 -1.07 14.62 13.25
N ILE A 174 -0.88 14.45 11.93
CA ILE A 174 -1.89 14.82 10.94
C ILE A 174 -3.07 13.85 11.07
N VAL A 175 -4.29 14.39 11.17
CA VAL A 175 -5.51 13.60 11.34
C VAL A 175 -5.90 12.91 10.04
N ASP A 176 -6.29 11.64 10.12
CA ASP A 176 -6.53 10.79 8.94
C ASP A 176 -7.63 11.35 8.02
N VAL A 177 -8.68 11.91 8.61
CA VAL A 177 -9.83 12.44 7.87
C VAL A 177 -9.48 13.62 6.95
N SER A 178 -8.36 14.32 7.20
CA SER A 178 -7.91 15.41 6.31
C SER A 178 -7.47 14.92 4.94
N LEU A 179 -7.07 13.65 4.86
CA LEU A 179 -6.68 13.02 3.60
C LEU A 179 -7.81 13.02 2.55
N LEU A 180 -9.06 12.97 3.01
CA LEU A 180 -10.22 12.98 2.11
C LEU A 180 -10.28 14.24 1.21
N ASP A 181 -9.59 15.33 1.60
CA ASP A 181 -9.53 16.55 0.79
C ASP A 181 -8.64 16.41 -0.44
N ASP A 182 -7.66 15.51 -0.37
CA ASP A 182 -6.64 15.30 -1.41
C ASP A 182 -6.94 14.09 -2.32
N LEU A 183 -7.95 13.27 -1.97
CA LEU A 183 -8.23 12.06 -2.74
C LEU A 183 -8.80 12.40 -4.13
N PRO A 184 -8.27 11.78 -5.18
CA PRO A 184 -8.93 11.74 -6.48
C PRO A 184 -10.16 10.84 -6.38
N LEU A 185 -11.36 11.42 -6.46
CA LEU A 185 -12.62 10.67 -6.44
C LEU A 185 -12.99 10.26 -7.87
N GLU A 186 -13.10 8.96 -8.10
CA GLU A 186 -13.51 8.37 -9.37
C GLU A 186 -15.03 8.07 -9.33
N ALA A 187 -15.80 8.62 -10.28
CA ALA A 187 -17.23 8.38 -10.37
C ALA A 187 -17.53 6.87 -10.51
N GLY A 188 -18.56 6.39 -9.82
CA GLY A 188 -18.97 4.99 -9.81
C GLY A 188 -18.15 4.08 -8.90
N SER A 189 -16.99 4.52 -8.40
CA SER A 189 -16.11 3.73 -7.53
C SER A 189 -16.56 3.74 -6.07
N PHE A 190 -16.23 2.66 -5.34
CA PHE A 190 -16.50 2.49 -3.91
C PHE A 190 -15.26 2.78 -3.08
N TYR A 191 -15.44 3.56 -2.02
CA TYR A 191 -14.39 3.92 -1.05
C TYR A 191 -14.76 3.37 0.32
N VAL A 192 -14.03 2.37 0.76
CA VAL A 192 -14.27 1.69 2.04
C VAL A 192 -13.34 2.25 3.11
N MET A 193 -13.89 2.70 4.23
CA MET A 193 -13.16 3.46 5.25
C MET A 193 -13.59 3.07 6.66
N ASP A 194 -12.71 3.28 7.64
CA ASP A 194 -13.07 3.15 9.05
C ASP A 194 -13.85 4.37 9.56
N ARG A 195 -14.40 4.23 10.75
CA ARG A 195 -15.17 5.25 11.48
C ARG A 195 -14.42 6.58 11.69
N GLY A 196 -13.09 6.56 11.73
CA GLY A 196 -12.24 7.75 11.83
C GLY A 196 -12.44 8.74 10.68
N TYR A 197 -12.84 8.24 9.51
CA TYR A 197 -13.07 9.06 8.31
C TYR A 197 -14.48 9.67 8.21
N VAL A 198 -15.36 9.46 9.20
CA VAL A 198 -16.71 10.07 9.19
C VAL A 198 -16.62 11.57 9.44
N HIS A 199 -16.73 12.34 8.37
CA HIS A 199 -16.82 13.79 8.38
C HIS A 199 -17.82 14.22 7.29
N PHE A 200 -18.98 14.68 7.65
CA PHE A 200 -20.12 14.81 6.74
C PHE A 200 -19.88 15.78 5.57
N VAL A 201 -19.17 16.90 5.78
CA VAL A 201 -18.76 17.78 4.68
C VAL A 201 -17.94 17.02 3.64
N ARG A 202 -16.98 16.20 4.07
CA ARG A 202 -16.11 15.44 3.18
C ARG A 202 -16.84 14.27 2.54
N LEU A 203 -17.71 13.59 3.29
CA LEU A 203 -18.55 12.51 2.74
C LEU A 203 -19.54 13.04 1.67
N TYR A 204 -19.99 14.29 1.80
CA TYR A 204 -20.85 14.89 0.77
C TYR A 204 -20.11 15.12 -0.57
N ARG A 205 -18.78 15.31 -0.55
CA ARG A 205 -17.99 15.38 -1.79
C ARG A 205 -18.05 14.09 -2.62
N PHE A 206 -18.19 12.92 -1.99
CA PHE A 206 -18.39 11.66 -2.70
C PHE A 206 -19.72 11.66 -3.45
N VAL A 207 -20.78 12.18 -2.83
CA VAL A 207 -22.09 12.33 -3.48
C VAL A 207 -21.97 13.24 -4.71
N LEU A 208 -21.30 14.39 -4.57
CA LEU A 208 -21.12 15.36 -5.66
C LEU A 208 -20.23 14.80 -6.79
N ALA A 209 -19.29 13.92 -6.46
CA ALA A 209 -18.40 13.27 -7.42
C ALA A 209 -19.01 12.00 -8.04
N ALA A 210 -20.28 11.68 -7.76
CA ALA A 210 -20.93 10.43 -8.15
C ALA A 210 -20.15 9.16 -7.72
N ALA A 211 -19.37 9.25 -6.64
CA ALA A 211 -18.64 8.16 -6.02
C ALA A 211 -19.38 7.63 -4.79
N PHE A 212 -19.08 6.41 -4.39
CA PHE A 212 -19.76 5.76 -3.27
C PHE A 212 -18.79 5.59 -2.10
N PHE A 213 -19.25 5.95 -0.89
CA PHE A 213 -18.53 5.61 0.33
C PHE A 213 -19.23 4.47 1.07
N VAL A 214 -18.43 3.64 1.73
CA VAL A 214 -18.87 2.60 2.67
C VAL A 214 -18.04 2.78 3.93
N VAL A 215 -18.64 3.32 4.99
CA VAL A 215 -17.88 3.70 6.19
C VAL A 215 -18.57 3.18 7.46
N ARG A 216 -17.79 2.79 8.47
CA ARG A 216 -18.36 2.43 9.77
C ARG A 216 -18.96 3.65 10.44
N ALA A 217 -20.24 3.59 10.80
CA ALA A 217 -20.97 4.69 11.43
C ALA A 217 -20.42 5.02 12.82
N ARG A 218 -20.46 6.29 13.22
CA ARG A 218 -20.19 6.71 14.61
C ARG A 218 -21.35 6.32 15.52
N LEU A 219 -21.06 5.93 16.77
CA LEU A 219 -22.07 5.50 17.73
C LEU A 219 -23.04 6.63 18.13
N ASN A 220 -22.56 7.85 18.17
CA ASN A 220 -23.33 9.04 18.60
C ASN A 220 -23.94 9.83 17.42
N MET A 221 -24.09 9.22 16.24
CA MET A 221 -24.68 9.87 15.08
C MET A 221 -26.17 10.13 15.31
N LYS A 222 -26.61 11.41 15.17
CA LYS A 222 -28.01 11.80 15.28
C LYS A 222 -28.67 11.72 13.90
N TYR A 223 -29.72 10.90 13.79
CA TYR A 223 -30.46 10.72 12.55
C TYR A 223 -31.92 10.36 12.83
N ARG A 224 -32.76 10.51 11.80
CA ARG A 224 -34.13 10.03 11.75
C ARG A 224 -34.29 9.02 10.62
N ARG A 225 -34.86 7.86 10.92
CA ARG A 225 -35.22 6.85 9.94
C ARG A 225 -36.36 7.38 9.07
N ARG A 226 -36.18 7.29 7.75
CA ARG A 226 -37.20 7.59 6.76
C ARG A 226 -37.95 6.33 6.33
N TYR A 227 -37.17 5.27 6.05
CA TYR A 227 -37.72 4.00 5.57
C TYR A 227 -36.86 2.85 6.12
N SER A 228 -37.47 1.67 6.26
CA SER A 228 -36.79 0.42 6.66
C SER A 228 -37.10 -0.65 5.62
N HIS A 229 -36.09 -1.16 4.98
CA HIS A 229 -36.18 -2.25 4.03
C HIS A 229 -36.26 -3.59 4.76
N PRO A 230 -36.96 -4.60 4.23
CA PRO A 230 -36.94 -5.95 4.79
C PRO A 230 -35.54 -6.53 4.69
N VAL A 231 -35.14 -7.31 5.69
CA VAL A 231 -33.82 -7.98 5.74
C VAL A 231 -33.99 -9.44 6.13
N ASP A 232 -33.21 -10.30 5.50
CA ASP A 232 -33.05 -11.67 5.93
C ASP A 232 -32.03 -11.74 7.08
N ARG A 233 -32.54 -12.03 8.28
CA ARG A 233 -31.71 -12.09 9.50
C ARG A 233 -30.82 -13.33 9.55
N SER A 234 -31.10 -14.38 8.78
CA SER A 234 -30.27 -15.57 8.69
C SER A 234 -28.90 -15.28 8.08
N THR A 235 -28.79 -14.24 7.23
CA THR A 235 -27.55 -13.79 6.60
C THR A 235 -26.66 -12.94 7.52
N GLY A 236 -27.08 -12.67 8.76
CA GLY A 236 -26.41 -11.76 9.68
C GLY A 236 -26.90 -10.31 9.58
N LEU A 237 -27.69 -9.94 8.57
CA LEU A 237 -28.30 -8.61 8.48
C LEU A 237 -29.27 -8.37 9.64
N ARG A 238 -29.19 -7.17 10.26
CA ARG A 238 -30.06 -6.77 11.37
C ARG A 238 -31.02 -5.64 11.00
N CYS A 239 -30.57 -4.71 10.15
CA CYS A 239 -31.43 -3.71 9.53
C CYS A 239 -30.79 -3.13 8.27
N ASP A 240 -31.66 -2.62 7.38
CA ASP A 240 -31.33 -1.82 6.22
C ASP A 240 -32.29 -0.63 6.19
N GLN A 241 -31.79 0.57 6.35
CA GLN A 241 -32.59 1.76 6.59
C GLN A 241 -32.14 2.95 5.76
N THR A 242 -33.09 3.66 5.16
CA THR A 242 -32.86 5.02 4.65
C THR A 242 -33.01 6.00 5.81
N ILE A 243 -31.99 6.81 6.04
CA ILE A 243 -31.92 7.77 7.13
C ILE A 243 -31.65 9.18 6.63
N VAL A 244 -32.03 10.19 7.41
CA VAL A 244 -31.62 11.57 7.24
C VAL A 244 -30.94 12.05 8.53
N LEU A 245 -29.84 12.78 8.38
CA LEU A 245 -29.11 13.32 9.52
C LEU A 245 -29.93 14.45 10.18
N THR A 246 -29.93 14.49 11.52
CA THR A 246 -30.70 15.47 12.30
C THR A 246 -29.80 16.32 13.23
N GLY A 247 -28.52 16.02 13.33
CA GLY A 247 -27.59 16.85 14.08
C GLY A 247 -27.46 18.23 13.43
N ARG A 248 -27.36 19.30 14.25
CA ARG A 248 -27.38 20.70 13.82
C ARG A 248 -26.46 21.01 12.64
N ASP A 249 -25.22 20.51 12.66
CA ASP A 249 -24.25 20.74 11.60
C ASP A 249 -24.30 19.68 10.51
N SER A 250 -24.54 18.42 10.89
CA SER A 250 -24.55 17.30 9.94
C SER A 250 -25.71 17.39 8.93
N CYS A 251 -26.89 17.86 9.32
CA CYS A 251 -28.02 18.03 8.41
C CYS A 251 -27.79 19.13 7.36
N ARG A 252 -26.98 20.14 7.67
CA ARG A 252 -26.62 21.21 6.74
C ARG A 252 -25.51 20.78 5.78
N THR A 253 -24.53 20.04 6.30
CA THR A 253 -23.32 19.66 5.55
C THR A 253 -23.49 18.40 4.71
N TYR A 254 -24.51 17.59 5.04
CA TYR A 254 -24.89 16.41 4.30
C TYR A 254 -26.44 16.38 4.17
N PRO A 255 -27.01 17.13 3.21
CA PRO A 255 -28.46 17.34 3.13
C PRO A 255 -29.23 16.16 2.50
N THR A 256 -28.54 15.24 1.83
CA THR A 256 -29.14 14.10 1.15
C THR A 256 -29.40 12.93 2.12
N PRO A 257 -30.35 12.03 1.80
CA PRO A 257 -30.49 10.78 2.55
C PRO A 257 -29.22 9.94 2.49
N ALA A 258 -28.96 9.19 3.55
CA ALA A 258 -27.95 8.15 3.59
C ALA A 258 -28.59 6.81 3.93
N ARG A 259 -27.89 5.71 3.67
CA ARG A 259 -28.34 4.36 3.97
C ARG A 259 -27.53 3.81 5.13
N GLN A 260 -28.19 3.29 6.14
CA GLN A 260 -27.60 2.63 7.30
C GLN A 260 -27.90 1.15 7.26
N ILE A 261 -26.86 0.31 7.28
CA ILE A 261 -26.98 -1.14 7.32
C ILE A 261 -26.32 -1.61 8.63
N ARG A 262 -27.03 -2.48 9.37
CA ARG A 262 -26.45 -3.18 10.53
C ARG A 262 -26.28 -4.64 10.18
N PHE A 263 -25.09 -5.13 10.39
CA PHE A 263 -24.67 -6.49 10.11
C PHE A 263 -23.98 -7.11 11.32
N PHE A 264 -24.25 -8.36 11.58
CA PHE A 264 -23.56 -9.16 12.59
C PHE A 264 -22.72 -10.22 11.88
N ASP A 265 -21.42 -10.10 12.01
CA ASP A 265 -20.45 -11.08 11.52
C ASP A 265 -20.32 -12.18 12.57
N VAL A 266 -20.85 -13.36 12.26
CA VAL A 266 -20.84 -14.51 13.17
C VAL A 266 -19.42 -15.08 13.34
N GLU A 267 -18.61 -15.06 12.28
CA GLU A 267 -17.25 -15.60 12.28
C GLU A 267 -16.32 -14.83 13.25
N HIS A 268 -16.51 -13.51 13.34
CA HIS A 268 -15.63 -12.63 14.11
C HIS A 268 -16.34 -12.03 15.34
N ASP A 269 -17.56 -12.48 15.67
CA ASP A 269 -18.41 -11.89 16.71
C ASP A 269 -18.51 -10.35 16.66
N LEU A 270 -18.56 -9.80 15.43
CA LEU A 270 -18.45 -8.36 15.20
C LEU A 270 -19.78 -7.74 14.80
N ARG A 271 -20.23 -6.74 15.55
CA ARG A 271 -21.40 -5.91 15.20
C ARG A 271 -20.95 -4.70 14.39
N LEU A 272 -21.36 -4.64 13.15
CA LEU A 272 -21.08 -3.54 12.24
C LEU A 272 -22.31 -2.66 12.04
N SER A 273 -22.10 -1.36 12.09
CA SER A 273 -23.08 -0.35 11.61
C SER A 273 -22.40 0.43 10.50
N ILE A 274 -22.91 0.27 9.29
CA ILE A 274 -22.31 0.79 8.05
C ILE A 274 -23.17 1.93 7.55
N LEU A 275 -22.54 3.03 7.13
CA LEU A 275 -23.18 4.17 6.47
C LEU A 275 -22.67 4.22 5.01
N THR A 276 -23.60 4.43 4.07
CA THR A 276 -23.27 4.56 2.65
C THR A 276 -24.24 5.52 1.94
N ASN A 277 -23.81 6.06 0.81
CA ASN A 277 -24.68 6.79 -0.13
C ASN A 277 -25.13 5.90 -1.30
N ASN A 278 -24.81 4.61 -1.32
CA ASN A 278 -25.29 3.68 -2.33
C ASN A 278 -26.60 3.02 -1.89
N PHE A 279 -27.64 3.14 -2.73
CA PHE A 279 -28.96 2.57 -2.51
C PHE A 279 -29.27 1.39 -3.46
N ALA A 280 -28.44 1.18 -4.49
CA ALA A 280 -28.69 0.18 -5.52
C ALA A 280 -28.22 -1.23 -5.11
N LEU A 281 -27.08 -1.33 -4.43
CA LEU A 281 -26.53 -2.63 -4.06
C LEU A 281 -27.35 -3.32 -2.96
N PRO A 282 -27.47 -4.67 -2.99
CA PRO A 282 -28.01 -5.43 -1.88
C PRO A 282 -27.26 -5.16 -0.57
N ALA A 283 -27.98 -5.11 0.57
CA ALA A 283 -27.39 -4.81 1.87
C ALA A 283 -26.24 -5.77 2.27
N LEU A 284 -26.36 -7.04 1.89
CA LEU A 284 -25.33 -8.05 2.14
C LEU A 284 -24.05 -7.76 1.36
N VAL A 285 -24.16 -7.29 0.11
CA VAL A 285 -22.99 -6.89 -0.71
C VAL A 285 -22.29 -5.70 -0.09
N VAL A 286 -23.03 -4.69 0.41
CA VAL A 286 -22.44 -3.55 1.11
C VAL A 286 -21.71 -4.00 2.40
N ALA A 287 -22.24 -4.98 3.13
CA ALA A 287 -21.59 -5.53 4.32
C ALA A 287 -20.28 -6.27 3.95
N ARG A 288 -20.29 -7.05 2.87
CA ARG A 288 -19.10 -7.71 2.33
C ARG A 288 -18.07 -6.70 1.80
N LEU A 289 -18.51 -5.63 1.14
CA LEU A 289 -17.64 -4.51 0.75
C LEU A 289 -16.93 -3.91 1.97
N TYR A 290 -17.62 -3.73 3.08
CA TYR A 290 -16.96 -3.21 4.28
C TYR A 290 -15.89 -4.19 4.82
N LYS A 291 -16.08 -5.50 4.69
CA LYS A 291 -15.06 -6.49 5.06
C LYS A 291 -13.79 -6.35 4.20
N SER A 292 -13.89 -5.96 2.93
CA SER A 292 -12.72 -5.77 2.07
C SER A 292 -11.78 -4.65 2.55
N ARG A 293 -12.21 -3.76 3.46
CA ARG A 293 -11.33 -2.80 4.14
C ARG A 293 -10.11 -3.47 4.78
N TRP A 294 -10.27 -4.73 5.22
CA TRP A 294 -9.17 -5.46 5.85
C TRP A 294 -7.96 -5.64 4.95
N SER A 295 -8.13 -5.59 3.64
CA SER A 295 -7.02 -5.70 2.67
C SER A 295 -5.93 -4.65 2.87
N VAL A 296 -6.29 -3.41 3.26
CA VAL A 296 -5.30 -2.35 3.51
C VAL A 296 -4.51 -2.60 4.79
N GLU A 297 -5.11 -3.23 5.80
CA GLU A 297 -4.39 -3.62 7.02
C GLU A 297 -3.38 -4.74 6.74
N LEU A 298 -3.76 -5.74 5.93
CA LEU A 298 -2.86 -6.78 5.44
C LEU A 298 -1.72 -6.20 4.60
N PHE A 299 -2.01 -5.25 3.73
CA PHE A 299 -0.99 -4.51 2.98
C PHE A 299 -0.01 -3.80 3.90
N PHE A 300 -0.48 -3.09 4.94
CA PHE A 300 0.39 -2.42 5.90
C PHE A 300 1.21 -3.41 6.75
N LYS A 301 0.61 -4.52 7.16
CA LYS A 301 1.32 -5.60 7.85
C LYS A 301 2.46 -6.11 6.97
N TRP A 302 2.16 -6.37 5.69
CA TRP A 302 3.14 -6.82 4.72
C TRP A 302 4.29 -5.81 4.53
N ILE A 303 3.97 -4.51 4.30
CA ILE A 303 4.98 -3.44 4.17
C ILE A 303 5.88 -3.39 5.42
N LYS A 304 5.30 -3.39 6.62
CA LYS A 304 6.08 -3.29 7.88
C LYS A 304 6.95 -4.51 8.14
N GLN A 305 6.49 -5.70 7.79
CA GLN A 305 7.20 -6.95 8.06
C GLN A 305 8.27 -7.24 7.03
N HIS A 306 7.99 -7.01 5.75
CA HIS A 306 8.84 -7.50 4.67
C HIS A 306 9.74 -6.43 4.04
N LEU A 307 9.35 -5.17 4.09
CA LEU A 307 10.13 -4.08 3.52
C LEU A 307 10.95 -3.28 4.54
N ARG A 308 11.15 -3.83 5.74
CA ARG A 308 12.06 -3.30 6.77
C ARG A 308 11.92 -1.79 7.04
N VAL A 309 10.69 -1.25 6.96
CA VAL A 309 10.42 0.19 7.16
C VAL A 309 10.56 0.61 8.64
N LYS A 310 10.94 -0.31 9.52
CA LYS A 310 11.17 -0.04 10.95
C LYS A 310 12.57 0.50 11.26
N LYS A 311 13.57 0.25 10.36
CA LYS A 311 14.94 0.75 10.50
C LYS A 311 15.28 1.61 9.30
N PHE A 312 15.44 2.90 9.52
CA PHE A 312 15.75 3.85 8.46
C PHE A 312 17.26 4.01 8.26
N TYR A 313 17.65 4.17 6.99
CA TYR A 313 19.03 4.35 6.55
C TYR A 313 19.52 5.79 6.62
N GLY A 314 18.68 6.71 7.06
CA GLY A 314 18.95 8.12 7.30
C GLY A 314 17.88 8.73 8.17
N THR A 315 18.19 9.87 8.81
CA THR A 315 17.32 10.47 9.83
C THR A 315 16.57 11.69 9.34
N SER A 316 16.85 12.19 8.14
CA SER A 316 16.14 13.33 7.58
C SER A 316 14.75 12.94 7.03
N PRO A 317 13.82 13.91 6.92
CA PRO A 317 12.53 13.70 6.26
C PRO A 317 12.66 13.14 4.84
N ASN A 318 13.73 13.58 4.13
CA ASN A 318 14.01 13.15 2.78
C ASN A 318 14.40 11.67 2.72
N ALA A 319 15.36 11.24 3.55
CA ALA A 319 15.83 9.87 3.62
C ALA A 319 14.71 8.89 3.98
N VAL A 320 13.86 9.26 4.95
CA VAL A 320 12.69 8.45 5.35
C VAL A 320 11.71 8.29 4.18
N LYS A 321 11.38 9.36 3.48
CA LYS A 321 10.48 9.31 2.32
C LYS A 321 11.07 8.48 1.19
N ILE A 322 12.36 8.63 0.87
CA ILE A 322 13.04 7.81 -0.14
C ILE A 322 12.89 6.33 0.18
N GLN A 323 13.20 5.93 1.40
CA GLN A 323 13.14 4.52 1.79
C GLN A 323 11.73 3.95 1.69
N ILE A 324 10.70 4.69 2.13
CA ILE A 324 9.30 4.27 2.01
C ILE A 324 8.89 4.13 0.54
N TRP A 325 9.24 5.10 -0.31
CA TRP A 325 8.91 5.03 -1.73
C TRP A 325 9.63 3.89 -2.46
N VAL A 326 10.91 3.64 -2.15
CA VAL A 326 11.63 2.49 -2.71
C VAL A 326 11.01 1.17 -2.24
N ALA A 327 10.59 1.08 -0.99
CA ALA A 327 9.87 -0.09 -0.49
C ALA A 327 8.57 -0.34 -1.27
N LEU A 328 7.79 0.72 -1.56
CA LEU A 328 6.59 0.64 -2.40
C LEU A 328 6.92 0.23 -3.84
N ILE A 329 7.99 0.77 -4.43
CA ILE A 329 8.46 0.36 -5.76
C ILE A 329 8.78 -1.14 -5.79
N VAL A 330 9.51 -1.65 -4.80
CA VAL A 330 9.82 -3.09 -4.69
C VAL A 330 8.55 -3.93 -4.59
N HIS A 331 7.57 -3.50 -3.81
CA HIS A 331 6.25 -4.16 -3.75
C HIS A 331 5.58 -4.22 -5.13
N LEU A 332 5.54 -3.10 -5.83
CA LEU A 332 4.94 -3.01 -7.15
C LEU A 332 5.66 -3.87 -8.18
N LEU A 333 7.00 -3.90 -8.16
CA LEU A 333 7.80 -4.77 -9.03
C LEU A 333 7.47 -6.24 -8.80
N VAL A 334 7.34 -6.68 -7.54
CA VAL A 334 6.92 -8.05 -7.20
C VAL A 334 5.50 -8.34 -7.68
N ALA A 335 4.56 -7.41 -7.52
CA ALA A 335 3.20 -7.57 -8.01
C ALA A 335 3.15 -7.67 -9.55
N ILE A 336 3.86 -6.79 -10.26
CA ILE A 336 3.95 -6.80 -11.73
C ILE A 336 4.59 -8.11 -12.22
N LEU A 337 5.71 -8.51 -11.61
CA LEU A 337 6.39 -9.77 -11.91
C LEU A 337 5.43 -10.95 -11.76
N ARG A 338 4.76 -11.05 -10.61
CA ARG A 338 3.78 -12.10 -10.33
C ARG A 338 2.75 -12.22 -11.43
N LYS A 339 2.16 -11.09 -11.84
CA LYS A 339 1.09 -11.04 -12.84
C LYS A 339 1.60 -11.34 -14.25
N ARG A 340 2.72 -10.75 -14.66
CA ARG A 340 3.29 -10.94 -16.00
C ARG A 340 3.82 -12.35 -16.24
N LEU A 341 4.38 -12.99 -15.20
CA LEU A 341 4.89 -14.36 -15.29
C LEU A 341 3.83 -15.42 -14.94
N GLY A 342 2.61 -15.03 -14.57
CA GLY A 342 1.55 -15.98 -14.21
C GLY A 342 1.83 -16.77 -12.93
N VAL A 343 2.69 -16.28 -12.03
CA VAL A 343 3.09 -16.97 -10.81
C VAL A 343 1.92 -17.02 -9.83
N GLN A 344 1.55 -18.23 -9.39
CA GLN A 344 0.44 -18.43 -8.44
C GLN A 344 0.84 -18.17 -6.99
N ALA A 345 2.13 -18.27 -6.66
CA ALA A 345 2.63 -18.02 -5.32
C ALA A 345 2.25 -16.63 -4.80
N SER A 346 2.05 -16.52 -3.48
CA SER A 346 1.77 -15.24 -2.82
C SER A 346 2.97 -14.27 -2.95
N SER A 347 2.71 -12.97 -2.91
CA SER A 347 3.81 -11.96 -2.89
C SER A 347 4.79 -12.19 -1.73
N TYR A 348 4.31 -12.75 -0.63
CA TYR A 348 5.14 -13.18 0.49
C TYR A 348 6.12 -14.28 0.11
N THR A 349 5.61 -15.37 -0.46
CA THR A 349 6.42 -16.50 -0.92
C THR A 349 7.45 -16.05 -1.96
N ILE A 350 7.03 -15.21 -2.92
CA ILE A 350 7.93 -14.64 -3.94
C ILE A 350 9.09 -13.89 -3.28
N LEU A 351 8.83 -13.03 -2.29
CA LEU A 351 9.90 -12.31 -1.58
C LEU A 351 10.83 -13.24 -0.80
N GLN A 352 10.28 -14.28 -0.16
CA GLN A 352 11.12 -15.27 0.54
C GLN A 352 12.09 -15.97 -0.43
N VAL A 353 11.58 -16.42 -1.57
CA VAL A 353 12.40 -17.03 -2.61
C VAL A 353 13.44 -16.05 -3.15
N LEU A 354 13.02 -14.84 -3.50
CA LEU A 354 13.92 -13.80 -3.99
C LEU A 354 15.01 -13.47 -2.97
N SER A 355 14.71 -13.42 -1.68
CA SER A 355 15.69 -13.07 -0.64
C SER A 355 16.91 -13.99 -0.60
N VAL A 356 16.76 -15.25 -1.01
CA VAL A 356 17.83 -16.26 -1.00
C VAL A 356 18.39 -16.55 -2.40
N THR A 357 17.65 -16.27 -3.46
CA THR A 357 18.03 -16.62 -4.84
C THR A 357 18.50 -15.45 -5.70
N LEU A 358 18.43 -14.19 -5.20
CA LEU A 358 18.69 -12.96 -5.97
C LEU A 358 20.01 -12.98 -6.79
N PHE A 359 21.01 -13.70 -6.31
CA PHE A 359 22.36 -13.74 -6.90
C PHE A 359 22.58 -14.92 -7.84
N GLU A 360 21.60 -15.82 -7.92
CA GLU A 360 21.68 -16.98 -8.79
C GLU A 360 21.49 -16.57 -10.26
N LYS A 361 22.23 -17.25 -11.16
CA LYS A 361 22.16 -17.07 -12.61
C LYS A 361 21.27 -18.13 -13.24
N MET A 362 20.00 -18.05 -12.91
CA MET A 362 18.96 -18.95 -13.44
C MET A 362 17.73 -18.13 -13.85
N PRO A 363 16.83 -18.68 -14.67
CA PRO A 363 15.56 -18.01 -14.98
C PRO A 363 14.74 -17.76 -13.70
N ILE A 364 14.27 -16.53 -13.52
CA ILE A 364 13.49 -16.14 -12.33
C ILE A 364 12.21 -16.98 -12.18
N LEU A 365 11.56 -17.35 -13.28
CA LEU A 365 10.38 -18.20 -13.27
C LEU A 365 10.70 -19.56 -12.67
N GLN A 366 11.81 -20.20 -13.08
CA GLN A 366 12.26 -21.49 -12.53
C GLN A 366 12.48 -21.44 -11.02
N ALA A 367 13.09 -20.36 -10.51
CA ALA A 367 13.28 -20.19 -9.06
C ALA A 367 11.96 -20.11 -8.30
N LEU A 368 10.94 -19.50 -8.90
CA LEU A 368 9.62 -19.29 -8.28
C LEU A 368 8.72 -20.53 -8.39
N GLU A 369 8.80 -21.30 -9.47
CA GLU A 369 8.05 -22.58 -9.67
C GLU A 369 8.52 -23.66 -8.69
N THR A 370 9.83 -23.82 -8.53
CA THR A 370 10.39 -24.81 -7.58
C THR A 370 9.89 -24.60 -6.15
N ALA A 371 9.61 -23.36 -5.77
CA ALA A 371 9.07 -23.03 -4.46
C ALA A 371 7.56 -23.32 -4.33
N ASN A 372 6.82 -23.30 -5.43
CA ASN A 372 5.38 -23.58 -5.43
C ASN A 372 5.09 -25.10 -5.32
N ASP A 373 5.91 -25.93 -5.94
CA ASP A 373 5.75 -27.39 -5.93
C ASP A 373 6.03 -28.05 -4.58
N GLN A 374 6.70 -27.33 -3.66
CA GLN A 374 7.07 -27.85 -2.33
C GLN A 374 6.10 -27.45 -1.21
N LEU A 375 5.10 -26.61 -1.48
CA LEU A 375 4.10 -26.22 -0.47
C LEU A 375 2.89 -27.17 -0.55
N PRO A 376 2.63 -28.03 0.47
CA PRO A 376 1.41 -28.80 0.51
C PRO A 376 0.18 -27.88 0.54
N ALA A 377 -0.87 -28.26 -0.18
CA ALA A 377 -2.11 -27.50 -0.36
C ALA A 377 -2.86 -27.14 0.95
N SER A 378 -2.37 -27.60 2.11
CA SER A 378 -2.97 -27.40 3.43
C SER A 378 -2.67 -26.03 4.10
N HIS A 379 -1.79 -25.20 3.55
CA HIS A 379 -1.42 -23.92 4.19
C HIS A 379 -2.21 -22.68 3.74
N VAL A 380 -3.15 -22.82 2.82
CA VAL A 380 -4.00 -21.68 2.39
C VAL A 380 -5.03 -21.30 3.47
N SER A 381 -5.40 -22.24 4.37
CA SER A 381 -6.35 -21.98 5.45
C SER A 381 -5.74 -21.37 6.73
N ASN A 382 -4.41 -21.43 6.92
CA ASN A 382 -3.75 -20.99 8.16
C ASN A 382 -3.39 -19.49 8.20
N GLN A 383 -3.65 -18.72 7.13
CA GLN A 383 -3.44 -17.27 7.18
C GLN A 383 -4.49 -16.53 8.01
N LEU A 384 -5.61 -17.17 8.35
CA LEU A 384 -6.69 -16.60 9.16
C LEU A 384 -6.62 -16.94 10.65
N SER A 385 -5.82 -17.96 11.07
CA SER A 385 -5.76 -18.44 12.46
C SER A 385 -4.58 -17.89 13.29
N LEU A 386 -3.84 -16.90 12.80
CA LEU A 386 -2.74 -16.27 13.54
C LEU A 386 -3.16 -15.00 14.29
N PHE A 387 -4.45 -14.89 14.64
CA PHE A 387 -5.02 -13.76 15.35
C PHE A 387 -5.89 -14.23 16.55
N ASP A 388 -5.27 -14.96 17.47
CA ASP A 388 -5.68 -15.04 18.87
C ASP A 388 -4.71 -14.22 19.72
#